data_fe71db7e1352e981dea26e66c5d3c043
#
_entry.id   fe71db7e1352e981dea26e66c5d3c043
#
_cell.length_a   1.000
_cell.length_b   1.000
_cell.length_c   1.000
_cell.angle_alpha   90.00
_cell.angle_beta   90.00
_cell.angle_gamma   90.00
#
_symmetry.space_group_name_H-M   'P 1'
#
loop_
_entity.id
_entity.type
_entity.pdbx_description
1 polymer ?
#
loop_
_entity_poly.entity_id
_entity_poly.type
_entity_poly.pdbx_seq_one_letter_code
_entity_poly.pdbx_strand_id
1 'polypeptide(L)'
;MANIKISTSLGDITVRLYDDTPIHRDNFLKLASGGYYNGTLFHRVIRDFMIQGGDPDSKGAPAGKQLGVGGPDYTLQAEIKPHLFHKRGALCAARLGDEVNPNRESSGSQFYIVWGSVYNPSQLKQMEKQMKQNQVAVTFNDLVSYHKEEIMNMRRNRNRAGLQAMQEQLLKEAEDICKANPAGFTEEQVQAYTTVGGTPHLDGQYTVFGEVTDGLDVVEKIQGVKTLRGDRPCDDVKVIAMTVEA
;
A
#
# COMPACT_ATOMS: atom_id res chain seq x y z
N MET A 1 -14.95 -15.95 -2.82
CA MET A 1 -13.58 -15.42 -3.07
C MET A 1 -13.14 -15.89 -4.44
N ALA A 2 -12.55 -15.03 -5.25
CA ALA A 2 -12.09 -15.39 -6.60
C ALA A 2 -10.57 -15.56 -6.61
N ASN A 3 -10.08 -16.54 -7.36
CA ASN A 3 -8.66 -16.77 -7.57
C ASN A 3 -8.26 -16.28 -8.96
N ILE A 4 -7.05 -15.74 -9.07
CA ILE A 4 -6.47 -15.33 -10.34
C ILE A 4 -5.08 -15.96 -10.45
N LYS A 5 -4.85 -16.66 -11.54
CA LYS A 5 -3.54 -17.16 -11.91
C LYS A 5 -2.83 -16.12 -12.77
N ILE A 6 -1.66 -15.71 -12.35
CA ILE A 6 -0.76 -14.77 -13.03
C ILE A 6 0.39 -15.59 -13.61
N SER A 7 0.35 -15.88 -14.90
CA SER A 7 1.44 -16.55 -15.59
C SER A 7 2.52 -15.55 -15.98
N THR A 8 3.73 -15.78 -15.49
CA THR A 8 4.88 -14.88 -15.73
C THR A 8 6.00 -15.59 -16.51
N SER A 9 6.97 -14.81 -16.99
CA SER A 9 8.17 -15.37 -17.63
C SER A 9 9.08 -16.16 -16.65
N LEU A 10 8.83 -16.11 -15.33
CA LEU A 10 9.60 -16.82 -14.31
C LEU A 10 8.80 -17.90 -13.55
N GLY A 11 7.54 -18.09 -13.93
CA GLY A 11 6.62 -19.08 -13.33
C GLY A 11 5.24 -18.50 -13.06
N ASP A 12 4.39 -19.30 -12.47
CA ASP A 12 3.00 -18.95 -12.18
C ASP A 12 2.84 -18.51 -10.71
N ILE A 13 1.96 -17.52 -10.49
CA ILE A 13 1.58 -17.04 -9.15
C ILE A 13 0.06 -17.10 -9.09
N THR A 14 -0.51 -17.73 -8.07
CA THR A 14 -1.96 -17.69 -7.82
C THR A 14 -2.25 -16.75 -6.67
N VAL A 15 -3.16 -15.83 -6.89
CA VAL A 15 -3.64 -14.87 -5.88
C VAL A 15 -5.12 -15.08 -5.60
N ARG A 16 -5.50 -14.99 -4.34
CA ARG A 16 -6.89 -14.97 -3.87
C ARG A 16 -7.28 -13.54 -3.57
N LEU A 17 -8.42 -13.09 -4.09
CA LEU A 17 -8.96 -11.75 -3.83
C LEU A 17 -9.90 -11.75 -2.63
N TYR A 18 -9.88 -10.67 -1.85
CA TYR A 18 -10.70 -10.52 -0.65
C TYR A 18 -12.08 -9.93 -0.97
N ASP A 19 -13.10 -10.45 -0.32
CA ASP A 19 -14.48 -9.94 -0.46
C ASP A 19 -14.69 -8.61 0.32
N ASP A 20 -13.84 -8.32 1.29
CA ASP A 20 -13.87 -7.10 2.11
C ASP A 20 -13.43 -5.83 1.35
N THR A 21 -12.87 -6.00 0.15
CA THR A 21 -12.44 -4.91 -0.73
C THR A 21 -13.06 -5.07 -2.12
N PRO A 22 -14.42 -4.96 -2.22
CA PRO A 22 -15.15 -5.28 -3.44
C PRO A 22 -14.80 -4.38 -4.62
N ILE A 23 -14.50 -3.10 -4.41
CA ILE A 23 -14.14 -2.17 -5.50
C ILE A 23 -12.85 -2.64 -6.17
N HIS A 24 -11.81 -2.95 -5.39
CA HIS A 24 -10.53 -3.42 -5.92
C HIS A 24 -10.63 -4.82 -6.48
N ARG A 25 -11.33 -5.74 -5.79
CA ARG A 25 -11.58 -7.11 -6.25
C ARG A 25 -12.23 -7.11 -7.63
N ASP A 26 -13.37 -6.43 -7.76
CA ASP A 26 -14.18 -6.48 -8.98
C ASP A 26 -13.47 -5.77 -10.15
N ASN A 27 -12.77 -4.68 -9.88
CA ASN A 27 -11.94 -4.02 -10.88
C ASN A 27 -10.77 -4.92 -11.36
N PHE A 28 -10.06 -5.56 -10.43
CA PHE A 28 -8.94 -6.43 -10.79
C PHE A 28 -9.41 -7.66 -11.59
N LEU A 29 -10.56 -8.26 -11.19
CA LEU A 29 -11.22 -9.34 -11.94
C LEU A 29 -11.60 -8.90 -13.35
N LYS A 30 -12.23 -7.74 -13.50
CA LYS A 30 -12.61 -7.17 -14.81
C LYS A 30 -11.40 -6.99 -15.72
N LEU A 31 -10.32 -6.40 -15.22
CA LEU A 31 -9.11 -6.14 -15.98
C LEU A 31 -8.38 -7.45 -16.35
N ALA A 32 -8.29 -8.40 -15.41
CA ALA A 32 -7.68 -9.71 -15.66
C ALA A 32 -8.47 -10.49 -16.71
N SER A 33 -9.80 -10.60 -16.57
CA SER A 33 -10.67 -11.29 -17.54
C SER A 33 -10.65 -10.66 -18.93
N GLY A 34 -10.48 -9.33 -19.00
CA GLY A 34 -10.35 -8.58 -20.24
C GLY A 34 -8.97 -8.66 -20.90
N GLY A 35 -8.02 -9.39 -20.31
CA GLY A 35 -6.65 -9.49 -20.82
C GLY A 35 -5.84 -8.19 -20.70
N TYR A 36 -6.30 -7.24 -19.89
CA TYR A 36 -5.64 -5.94 -19.72
C TYR A 36 -4.17 -6.07 -19.31
N TYR A 37 -3.86 -7.03 -18.44
CA TYR A 37 -2.52 -7.25 -17.92
C TYR A 37 -1.60 -8.07 -18.84
N ASN A 38 -2.16 -8.71 -19.89
CA ASN A 38 -1.37 -9.58 -20.77
C ASN A 38 -0.29 -8.78 -21.50
N GLY A 39 0.95 -9.21 -21.36
CA GLY A 39 2.12 -8.57 -21.96
C GLY A 39 2.67 -7.38 -21.14
N THR A 40 2.07 -7.00 -20.03
CA THR A 40 2.65 -6.00 -19.11
C THR A 40 3.87 -6.56 -18.38
N LEU A 41 4.62 -5.69 -17.70
CA LEU A 41 5.82 -6.06 -16.95
C LEU A 41 5.64 -5.85 -15.45
N PHE A 42 6.37 -6.63 -14.66
CA PHE A 42 6.77 -6.17 -13.33
C PHE A 42 7.85 -5.11 -13.51
N HIS A 43 7.40 -3.87 -13.69
CA HIS A 43 8.24 -2.75 -14.11
C HIS A 43 9.07 -2.12 -12.99
N ARG A 44 8.75 -2.44 -11.73
CA ARG A 44 9.48 -1.97 -10.56
C ARG A 44 9.64 -3.11 -9.55
N VAL A 45 10.87 -3.42 -9.23
CA VAL A 45 11.22 -4.50 -8.29
C VAL A 45 12.22 -3.98 -7.28
N ILE A 46 11.87 -4.03 -6.01
CA ILE A 46 12.78 -3.66 -4.92
C ILE A 46 12.96 -4.88 -4.03
N ARG A 47 14.23 -5.32 -3.93
CA ARG A 47 14.61 -6.45 -3.10
C ARG A 47 14.20 -6.23 -1.63
N ASP A 48 13.72 -7.27 -0.98
CA ASP A 48 13.24 -7.28 0.40
C ASP A 48 12.12 -6.28 0.68
N PHE A 49 11.41 -5.86 -0.39
CA PHE A 49 10.29 -4.95 -0.29
C PHE A 49 9.07 -5.43 -1.09
N MET A 50 9.06 -5.28 -2.43
CA MET A 50 7.90 -5.63 -3.25
C MET A 50 8.24 -5.79 -4.73
N ILE A 51 7.32 -6.41 -5.47
CA ILE A 51 7.30 -6.43 -6.94
C ILE A 51 6.03 -5.72 -7.42
N GLN A 52 6.16 -4.76 -8.33
CA GLN A 52 5.07 -3.90 -8.82
C GLN A 52 4.87 -4.07 -10.32
N GLY A 53 3.61 -4.24 -10.73
CA GLY A 53 3.17 -4.39 -12.10
C GLY A 53 1.89 -3.60 -12.40
N GLY A 54 1.27 -3.90 -13.55
CA GLY A 54 -0.04 -3.37 -13.93
C GLY A 54 -0.01 -2.04 -14.69
N ASP A 55 1.17 -1.54 -15.07
CA ASP A 55 1.29 -0.38 -15.96
C ASP A 55 1.07 -0.83 -17.43
N PRO A 56 0.02 -0.36 -18.13
CA PRO A 56 -0.25 -0.73 -19.52
C PRO A 56 0.84 -0.24 -20.48
N ASP A 57 1.53 0.86 -20.16
CA ASP A 57 2.61 1.41 -20.97
C ASP A 57 3.88 0.57 -20.94
N SER A 58 3.91 -0.45 -20.08
CA SER A 58 5.01 -1.41 -20.00
C SER A 58 4.97 -2.46 -21.11
N LYS A 59 3.84 -2.63 -21.83
CA LYS A 59 3.72 -3.58 -22.93
C LYS A 59 4.67 -3.23 -24.07
N GLY A 60 5.65 -4.12 -24.32
CA GLY A 60 6.64 -3.91 -25.36
C GLY A 60 7.52 -2.67 -25.16
N ALA A 61 7.60 -2.15 -23.96
CA ALA A 61 8.37 -0.95 -23.65
C ALA A 61 9.87 -1.18 -23.90
N PRO A 62 10.55 -0.28 -24.66
CA PRO A 62 11.98 -0.41 -24.89
C PRO A 62 12.76 -0.30 -23.58
N ALA A 63 13.96 -0.86 -23.54
CA ALA A 63 14.86 -0.73 -22.42
C ALA A 63 15.11 0.75 -22.11
N GLY A 64 15.07 1.11 -20.81
CA GLY A 64 15.29 2.49 -20.34
C GLY A 64 14.04 3.40 -20.40
N LYS A 65 12.91 2.99 -20.97
CA LYS A 65 11.66 3.75 -20.87
C LYS A 65 11.25 3.85 -19.40
N GLN A 66 10.96 5.06 -18.93
CA GLN A 66 10.38 5.26 -17.60
C GLN A 66 8.93 4.73 -17.60
N LEU A 67 8.62 3.92 -16.58
CA LEU A 67 7.34 3.26 -16.37
C LEU A 67 6.78 3.62 -14.99
N GLY A 68 5.56 3.19 -14.71
CA GLY A 68 4.91 3.38 -13.41
C GLY A 68 3.97 4.58 -13.34
N VAL A 69 3.70 5.25 -14.47
CA VAL A 69 2.75 6.36 -14.56
C VAL A 69 1.50 6.02 -15.36
N GLY A 70 1.51 4.92 -16.12
CA GLY A 70 0.38 4.48 -16.94
C GLY A 70 -0.75 3.85 -16.10
N GLY A 71 -1.96 3.91 -16.65
CA GLY A 71 -3.17 3.33 -16.04
C GLY A 71 -4.40 3.61 -16.89
N PRO A 72 -5.57 3.09 -16.50
CA PRO A 72 -6.84 3.52 -17.06
C PRO A 72 -7.15 4.95 -16.59
N ASP A 73 -8.09 5.62 -17.28
CA ASP A 73 -8.50 7.03 -17.02
C ASP A 73 -9.36 7.16 -15.75
N TYR A 74 -9.12 6.33 -14.73
CA TYR A 74 -9.82 6.39 -13.45
C TYR A 74 -8.94 5.90 -12.30
N THR A 75 -9.28 6.35 -11.09
CA THR A 75 -8.76 5.87 -9.81
C THR A 75 -9.83 5.09 -9.05
N LEU A 76 -9.42 4.35 -8.03
CA LEU A 76 -10.33 3.61 -7.16
C LEU A 76 -10.33 4.23 -5.77
N GLN A 77 -11.51 4.40 -5.19
CA GLN A 77 -11.64 4.82 -3.79
C GLN A 77 -10.91 3.83 -2.88
N ALA A 78 -10.15 4.35 -1.92
CA ALA A 78 -9.40 3.52 -0.99
C ALA A 78 -10.31 2.61 -0.15
N GLU A 79 -9.94 1.32 -0.03
CA GLU A 79 -10.60 0.33 0.83
C GLU A 79 -9.62 -0.19 1.88
N ILE A 80 -9.03 0.73 2.65
CA ILE A 80 -8.05 0.42 3.67
C ILE A 80 -8.77 -0.18 4.89
N LYS A 81 -8.46 -1.44 5.20
CA LYS A 81 -9.07 -2.19 6.31
C LYS A 81 -8.03 -2.54 7.36
N PRO A 82 -8.27 -2.31 8.66
CA PRO A 82 -7.26 -2.54 9.69
C PRO A 82 -6.78 -3.99 9.83
N HIS A 83 -7.62 -4.97 9.48
CA HIS A 83 -7.31 -6.40 9.54
C HIS A 83 -6.62 -6.92 8.26
N LEU A 84 -6.57 -6.13 7.20
CA LEU A 84 -5.83 -6.44 5.97
C LEU A 84 -4.50 -5.69 5.97
N PHE A 85 -3.41 -6.41 6.14
CA PHE A 85 -2.10 -5.83 6.37
C PHE A 85 -1.03 -6.42 5.43
N HIS A 86 0.11 -5.75 5.36
CA HIS A 86 1.16 -5.99 4.37
C HIS A 86 2.10 -7.15 4.76
N LYS A 87 1.56 -8.32 5.08
CA LYS A 87 2.37 -9.54 5.23
C LYS A 87 2.99 -9.96 3.90
N ARG A 88 4.03 -10.80 3.93
CA ARG A 88 4.59 -11.38 2.70
C ARG A 88 3.51 -12.09 1.89
N GLY A 89 3.49 -11.85 0.59
CA GLY A 89 2.48 -12.36 -0.32
C GLY A 89 1.20 -11.51 -0.40
N ALA A 90 1.04 -10.44 0.38
CA ALA A 90 -0.10 -9.54 0.25
C ALA A 90 -0.14 -8.89 -1.12
N LEU A 91 -1.32 -8.87 -1.75
CA LEU A 91 -1.61 -8.18 -3.01
C LEU A 91 -2.25 -6.83 -2.71
N CYS A 92 -1.61 -5.77 -3.15
CA CYS A 92 -1.93 -4.40 -2.77
C CYS A 92 -2.05 -3.49 -3.99
N ALA A 93 -2.87 -2.44 -3.87
CA ALA A 93 -3.00 -1.44 -4.91
C ALA A 93 -1.94 -0.34 -4.78
N ALA A 94 -1.27 -0.01 -5.89
CA ALA A 94 -0.38 1.14 -5.94
C ALA A 94 -1.17 2.45 -5.95
N ARG A 95 -0.56 3.54 -5.50
CA ARG A 95 -1.13 4.89 -5.53
C ARG A 95 -0.06 5.98 -5.57
N LEU A 96 -0.46 7.18 -5.91
CA LEU A 96 0.36 8.38 -5.78
C LEU A 96 0.51 8.79 -4.30
N GLY A 97 1.54 9.55 -3.99
CA GLY A 97 1.80 10.06 -2.65
C GLY A 97 0.73 11.05 -2.15
N ASP A 98 0.61 11.18 -0.83
CA ASP A 98 -0.43 11.99 -0.16
C ASP A 98 -0.42 13.47 -0.58
N GLU A 99 0.74 14.02 -0.99
CA GLU A 99 0.88 15.41 -1.44
C GLU A 99 0.02 15.74 -2.68
N VAL A 100 -0.11 14.76 -3.60
CA VAL A 100 -0.89 14.91 -4.85
C VAL A 100 -2.18 14.08 -4.82
N ASN A 101 -2.34 13.22 -3.83
CA ASN A 101 -3.48 12.31 -3.68
C ASN A 101 -3.93 12.22 -2.20
N PRO A 102 -4.49 13.30 -1.64
CA PRO A 102 -4.88 13.34 -0.23
C PRO A 102 -6.00 12.36 0.13
N ASN A 103 -6.80 11.95 -0.84
CA ASN A 103 -7.86 10.95 -0.66
C ASN A 103 -7.33 9.51 -0.66
N ARG A 104 -6.03 9.30 -0.91
CA ARG A 104 -5.37 7.99 -1.00
C ARG A 104 -6.01 7.04 -2.01
N GLU A 105 -6.60 7.59 -3.07
CA GLU A 105 -7.19 6.79 -4.14
C GLU A 105 -6.13 5.90 -4.79
N SER A 106 -6.52 4.67 -5.08
CA SER A 106 -5.63 3.71 -5.71
C SER A 106 -5.58 3.89 -7.23
N SER A 107 -4.45 3.52 -7.83
CA SER A 107 -4.36 3.37 -9.28
C SER A 107 -5.43 2.39 -9.77
N GLY A 108 -6.03 2.70 -10.92
CA GLY A 108 -7.04 1.82 -11.52
C GLY A 108 -6.48 0.49 -12.03
N SER A 109 -5.15 0.32 -12.18
CA SER A 109 -4.57 -0.93 -12.66
C SER A 109 -3.27 -1.36 -11.98
N GLN A 110 -2.47 -0.44 -11.43
CA GLN A 110 -1.18 -0.81 -10.88
C GLN A 110 -1.33 -1.46 -9.50
N PHE A 111 -0.64 -2.57 -9.32
CA PHE A 111 -0.62 -3.37 -8.10
C PHE A 111 0.80 -3.75 -7.72
N TYR A 112 0.98 -4.16 -6.47
CA TYR A 112 2.24 -4.77 -6.03
C TYR A 112 1.98 -5.98 -5.14
N ILE A 113 2.94 -6.91 -5.14
CA ILE A 113 2.97 -8.06 -4.25
C ILE A 113 4.11 -7.85 -3.25
N VAL A 114 3.79 -7.93 -1.98
CA VAL A 114 4.73 -7.72 -0.88
C VAL A 114 5.69 -8.91 -0.76
N TRP A 115 6.99 -8.63 -0.67
CA TRP A 115 7.97 -9.58 -0.17
C TRP A 115 8.35 -9.24 1.27
N GLY A 116 8.88 -8.05 1.50
CA GLY A 116 9.24 -7.53 2.81
C GLY A 116 10.36 -8.29 3.49
N SER A 117 10.57 -7.95 4.76
CA SER A 117 11.58 -8.57 5.64
C SER A 117 10.93 -9.22 6.85
N VAL A 118 11.64 -10.16 7.49
CA VAL A 118 11.27 -10.72 8.78
C VAL A 118 11.85 -9.81 9.87
N TYR A 119 11.02 -9.47 10.85
CA TYR A 119 11.36 -8.58 11.95
C TYR A 119 11.56 -9.36 13.25
N ASN A 120 12.48 -8.90 14.11
CA ASN A 120 12.52 -9.39 15.46
C ASN A 120 11.56 -8.60 16.37
N PRO A 121 11.14 -9.15 17.53
CA PRO A 121 10.20 -8.48 18.42
C PRO A 121 10.63 -7.08 18.89
N SER A 122 11.95 -6.84 19.03
CA SER A 122 12.48 -5.55 19.46
C SER A 122 12.32 -4.48 18.36
N GLN A 123 12.48 -4.86 17.09
CA GLN A 123 12.26 -3.98 15.95
C GLN A 123 10.77 -3.58 15.86
N LEU A 124 9.85 -4.54 16.02
CA LEU A 124 8.42 -4.23 16.01
C LEU A 124 8.03 -3.30 17.16
N LYS A 125 8.56 -3.53 18.39
CA LYS A 125 8.33 -2.62 19.53
C LYS A 125 8.85 -1.19 19.26
N GLN A 126 9.99 -1.06 18.58
CA GLN A 126 10.51 0.24 18.19
C GLN A 126 9.60 0.93 17.16
N MET A 127 9.08 0.17 16.19
CA MET A 127 8.12 0.67 15.21
C MET A 127 6.81 1.09 15.89
N GLU A 128 6.27 0.31 16.80
CA GLU A 128 5.07 0.67 17.59
C GLU A 128 5.27 1.99 18.37
N LYS A 129 6.45 2.17 18.98
CA LYS A 129 6.77 3.43 19.66
C LYS A 129 6.71 4.62 18.70
N GLN A 130 7.26 4.45 17.51
CA GLN A 130 7.24 5.48 16.46
C GLN A 130 5.79 5.73 15.95
N MET A 131 5.01 4.65 15.74
CA MET A 131 3.61 4.77 15.33
C MET A 131 2.79 5.56 16.36
N LYS A 132 2.95 5.28 17.67
CA LYS A 132 2.28 6.02 18.75
C LYS A 132 2.65 7.48 18.79
N GLN A 133 3.95 7.79 18.59
CA GLN A 133 4.40 9.19 18.53
C GLN A 133 3.83 9.92 17.31
N ASN A 134 3.83 9.29 16.16
CA ASN A 134 3.27 9.86 14.93
C ASN A 134 1.75 9.99 15.01
N GLN A 135 1.05 9.06 15.66
CA GLN A 135 -0.39 9.09 15.81
C GLN A 135 -0.87 10.38 16.48
N VAL A 136 -0.24 10.79 17.58
CA VAL A 136 -0.60 12.04 18.27
C VAL A 136 -0.43 13.24 17.35
N ALA A 137 0.67 13.31 16.59
CA ALA A 137 0.92 14.40 15.67
C ALA A 137 -0.10 14.45 14.51
N VAL A 138 -0.44 13.29 13.94
CA VAL A 138 -1.46 13.21 12.87
C VAL A 138 -2.83 13.61 13.42
N THR A 139 -3.26 13.03 14.54
CA THR A 139 -4.56 13.34 15.16
C THR A 139 -4.65 14.83 15.53
N PHE A 140 -3.57 15.42 16.05
CA PHE A 140 -3.51 16.86 16.33
C PHE A 140 -3.69 17.70 15.06
N ASN A 141 -3.01 17.34 13.97
CA ASN A 141 -3.15 18.05 12.68
C ASN A 141 -4.56 17.94 12.10
N ASP A 142 -5.20 16.78 12.23
CA ASP A 142 -6.59 16.58 11.81
C ASP A 142 -7.55 17.46 12.62
N LEU A 143 -7.39 17.53 13.93
CA LEU A 143 -8.15 18.43 14.81
C LEU A 143 -7.91 19.90 14.45
N VAL A 144 -6.67 20.32 14.20
CA VAL A 144 -6.33 21.66 13.72
C VAL A 144 -7.02 21.98 12.40
N SER A 145 -7.08 21.02 11.49
CA SER A 145 -7.75 21.17 10.19
C SER A 145 -9.27 21.31 10.36
N TYR A 146 -9.86 20.55 11.27
CA TYR A 146 -11.28 20.65 11.60
C TYR A 146 -11.63 22.03 12.18
N HIS A 147 -10.79 22.59 13.06
CA HIS A 147 -10.97 23.91 13.68
C HIS A 147 -10.35 25.07 12.87
N LYS A 148 -10.03 24.87 11.59
CA LYS A 148 -9.31 25.83 10.76
C LYS A 148 -9.96 27.21 10.73
N GLU A 149 -11.27 27.30 10.61
CA GLU A 149 -11.99 28.60 10.54
C GLU A 149 -11.88 29.36 11.85
N GLU A 150 -12.06 28.71 12.98
CA GLU A 150 -11.95 29.30 14.31
C GLU A 150 -10.53 29.81 14.58
N ILE A 151 -9.52 28.98 14.24
CA ILE A 151 -8.11 29.37 14.34
C ILE A 151 -7.81 30.59 13.46
N MET A 152 -8.34 30.63 12.23
CA MET A 152 -8.19 31.77 11.33
C MET A 152 -8.83 33.05 11.89
N ASN A 153 -10.01 32.95 12.53
CA ASN A 153 -10.68 34.08 13.16
C ASN A 153 -9.87 34.61 14.35
N MET A 154 -9.34 33.72 15.20
CA MET A 154 -8.46 34.13 16.31
C MET A 154 -7.19 34.82 15.81
N ARG A 155 -6.59 34.33 14.72
CA ARG A 155 -5.43 34.99 14.08
C ARG A 155 -5.75 36.38 13.56
N ARG A 156 -6.88 36.55 12.87
CA ARG A 156 -7.35 37.87 12.37
C ARG A 156 -7.57 38.85 13.51
N ASN A 157 -8.14 38.40 14.62
CA ASN A 157 -8.41 39.20 15.83
C ASN A 157 -7.18 39.37 16.74
N ARG A 158 -6.01 38.86 16.36
CA ARG A 158 -4.76 38.87 17.14
C ARG A 158 -4.92 38.29 18.56
N ASN A 159 -5.86 37.37 18.75
CA ASN A 159 -6.13 36.71 20.02
C ASN A 159 -5.07 35.61 20.31
N ARG A 160 -3.89 36.03 20.76
CA ARG A 160 -2.78 35.13 21.06
C ARG A 160 -3.10 34.15 22.20
N ALA A 161 -3.76 34.64 23.27
CA ALA A 161 -4.14 33.81 24.39
C ALA A 161 -5.13 32.70 24.00
N GLY A 162 -6.14 33.04 23.16
CA GLY A 162 -7.07 32.05 22.63
C GLY A 162 -6.40 31.00 21.74
N LEU A 163 -5.46 31.42 20.89
CA LEU A 163 -4.70 30.46 20.05
C LEU A 163 -3.87 29.49 20.88
N GLN A 164 -3.22 29.98 21.95
CA GLN A 164 -2.45 29.11 22.85
C GLN A 164 -3.35 28.14 23.58
N ALA A 165 -4.45 28.63 24.19
CA ALA A 165 -5.42 27.78 24.88
C ALA A 165 -6.01 26.70 23.95
N MET A 166 -6.35 27.06 22.71
CA MET A 166 -6.85 26.10 21.72
C MET A 166 -5.79 25.07 21.34
N GLN A 167 -4.54 25.47 21.16
CA GLN A 167 -3.45 24.54 20.88
C GLN A 167 -3.26 23.52 22.00
N GLU A 168 -3.28 23.96 23.25
CA GLU A 168 -3.18 23.09 24.43
C GLU A 168 -4.39 22.13 24.53
N GLN A 169 -5.59 22.64 24.26
CA GLN A 169 -6.82 21.84 24.23
C GLN A 169 -6.77 20.75 23.16
N LEU A 170 -6.44 21.12 21.90
CA LEU A 170 -6.38 20.17 20.78
C LEU A 170 -5.28 19.13 20.96
N LEU A 171 -4.13 19.51 21.57
CA LEU A 171 -3.08 18.55 21.88
C LEU A 171 -3.55 17.52 22.90
N LYS A 172 -4.22 17.98 23.98
CA LYS A 172 -4.78 17.10 25.00
C LYS A 172 -5.85 16.18 24.41
N GLU A 173 -6.74 16.71 23.58
CA GLU A 173 -7.76 15.91 22.88
C GLU A 173 -7.13 14.86 21.99
N ALA A 174 -6.09 15.20 21.22
CA ALA A 174 -5.35 14.24 20.40
C ALA A 174 -4.70 13.14 21.25
N GLU A 175 -4.09 13.49 22.38
CA GLU A 175 -3.52 12.52 23.32
C GLU A 175 -4.58 11.58 23.91
N ASP A 176 -5.76 12.10 24.28
CA ASP A 176 -6.84 11.31 24.87
C ASP A 176 -7.47 10.36 23.83
N ILE A 177 -7.65 10.81 22.58
CA ILE A 177 -8.06 9.96 21.46
C ILE A 177 -7.05 8.83 21.24
N CYS A 178 -5.75 9.15 21.21
CA CYS A 178 -4.70 8.16 21.00
C CYS A 178 -4.54 7.18 22.17
N LYS A 179 -4.81 7.61 23.40
CA LYS A 179 -4.84 6.71 24.57
C LYS A 179 -6.02 5.75 24.52
N ALA A 180 -7.17 6.20 24.03
CA ALA A 180 -8.36 5.33 23.86
C ALA A 180 -8.17 4.31 22.74
N ASN A 181 -7.45 4.66 21.68
CA ASN A 181 -7.20 3.81 20.52
C ASN A 181 -5.71 3.86 20.14
N PRO A 182 -4.82 3.23 20.93
CA PRO A 182 -3.39 3.30 20.69
C PRO A 182 -3.00 2.59 19.39
N ALA A 183 -2.19 3.25 18.57
CA ALA A 183 -1.56 2.62 17.44
C ALA A 183 -0.65 1.47 17.90
N GLY A 184 -0.65 0.37 17.17
CA GLY A 184 0.17 -0.80 17.47
C GLY A 184 -0.15 -1.93 16.54
N PHE A 185 0.59 -3.03 16.69
CA PHE A 185 0.35 -4.25 15.95
C PHE A 185 -0.57 -5.19 16.72
N THR A 186 -1.48 -5.85 16.03
CA THR A 186 -2.24 -6.97 16.58
C THR A 186 -1.33 -8.18 16.79
N GLU A 187 -1.77 -9.15 17.59
CA GLU A 187 -1.01 -10.41 17.78
C GLU A 187 -0.78 -11.13 16.44
N GLU A 188 -1.79 -11.11 15.56
CA GLU A 188 -1.69 -11.70 14.21
C GLU A 188 -0.61 -11.00 13.36
N GLN A 189 -0.57 -9.67 13.39
CA GLN A 189 0.46 -8.89 12.69
C GLN A 189 1.85 -9.17 13.26
N VAL A 190 2.00 -9.19 14.58
CA VAL A 190 3.28 -9.54 15.24
C VAL A 190 3.73 -10.94 14.82
N GLN A 191 2.84 -11.93 14.87
CA GLN A 191 3.15 -13.29 14.44
C GLN A 191 3.56 -13.31 12.95
N ALA A 192 2.81 -12.69 12.06
CA ALA A 192 3.12 -12.66 10.64
C ALA A 192 4.47 -11.99 10.37
N TYR A 193 4.71 -10.80 10.93
CA TYR A 193 5.95 -10.06 10.69
C TYR A 193 7.19 -10.70 11.30
N THR A 194 7.04 -11.49 12.36
CA THR A 194 8.17 -12.20 12.99
C THR A 194 8.43 -13.59 12.39
N THR A 195 7.53 -14.13 11.57
CA THR A 195 7.66 -15.45 10.95
C THR A 195 7.83 -15.37 9.44
N VAL A 196 6.79 -14.96 8.74
CA VAL A 196 6.81 -14.88 7.27
C VAL A 196 7.38 -13.56 6.75
N GLY A 197 7.27 -12.48 7.53
CA GLY A 197 7.72 -11.14 7.16
C GLY A 197 6.67 -10.30 6.46
N GLY A 198 7.09 -9.12 6.00
CA GLY A 198 6.22 -8.16 5.32
C GLY A 198 6.76 -6.74 5.37
N THR A 199 5.86 -5.76 5.20
CA THR A 199 6.19 -4.33 5.16
C THR A 199 5.27 -3.51 6.08
N PRO A 200 5.41 -3.66 7.42
CA PRO A 200 4.49 -3.08 8.40
C PRO A 200 4.35 -1.55 8.31
N HIS A 201 5.33 -0.86 7.74
CA HIS A 201 5.29 0.60 7.56
C HIS A 201 4.26 1.07 6.52
N LEU A 202 3.70 0.15 5.71
CA LEU A 202 2.63 0.45 4.75
C LEU A 202 1.23 0.22 5.30
N ASP A 203 1.10 -0.40 6.48
CA ASP A 203 -0.21 -0.69 7.09
C ASP A 203 -1.02 0.59 7.32
N GLY A 204 -2.31 0.54 7.00
CA GLY A 204 -3.19 1.70 7.11
C GLY A 204 -2.97 2.79 6.06
N GLN A 205 -2.09 2.58 5.08
CA GLN A 205 -1.78 3.59 4.05
C GLN A 205 -2.16 3.16 2.63
N TYR A 206 -2.28 1.86 2.38
CA TYR A 206 -2.60 1.30 1.06
C TYR A 206 -3.69 0.24 1.19
N THR A 207 -4.47 0.06 0.12
CA THR A 207 -5.47 -1.01 0.08
C THR A 207 -4.80 -2.35 -0.19
N VAL A 208 -4.95 -3.28 0.75
CA VAL A 208 -4.62 -4.70 0.59
C VAL A 208 -5.90 -5.41 0.16
N PHE A 209 -5.91 -6.02 -1.02
CA PHE A 209 -7.14 -6.58 -1.60
C PHE A 209 -7.05 -8.07 -1.96
N GLY A 210 -5.94 -8.71 -1.61
CA GLY A 210 -5.74 -10.14 -1.83
C GLY A 210 -4.43 -10.64 -1.25
N GLU A 211 -4.13 -11.89 -1.52
CA GLU A 211 -2.88 -12.56 -1.10
C GLU A 211 -2.47 -13.64 -2.09
N VAL A 212 -1.18 -13.91 -2.16
CA VAL A 212 -0.62 -15.06 -2.88
C VAL A 212 -0.95 -16.34 -2.11
N THR A 213 -1.57 -17.29 -2.79
CA THR A 213 -1.90 -18.62 -2.24
C THR A 213 -0.98 -19.71 -2.79
N ASP A 214 -0.39 -19.50 -3.95
CA ASP A 214 0.59 -20.40 -4.55
C ASP A 214 1.59 -19.61 -5.42
N GLY A 215 2.83 -20.12 -5.58
CA GLY A 215 3.88 -19.46 -6.36
C GLY A 215 4.66 -18.38 -5.60
N LEU A 216 4.71 -18.43 -4.26
CA LEU A 216 5.52 -17.49 -3.47
C LEU A 216 7.02 -17.62 -3.79
N ASP A 217 7.51 -18.80 -4.20
CA ASP A 217 8.85 -19.01 -4.70
C ASP A 217 9.11 -18.28 -6.03
N VAL A 218 8.07 -18.09 -6.86
CA VAL A 218 8.15 -17.27 -8.07
C VAL A 218 8.25 -15.79 -7.71
N VAL A 219 7.50 -15.32 -6.71
CA VAL A 219 7.65 -13.96 -6.17
C VAL A 219 9.08 -13.74 -5.65
N GLU A 220 9.66 -14.73 -4.96
CA GLU A 220 11.05 -14.70 -4.49
C GLU A 220 12.05 -14.56 -5.65
N LYS A 221 11.88 -15.35 -6.70
CA LYS A 221 12.72 -15.25 -7.91
C LYS A 221 12.62 -13.86 -8.54
N ILE A 222 11.41 -13.31 -8.66
CA ILE A 222 11.18 -11.99 -9.26
C ILE A 222 11.81 -10.89 -8.39
N GLN A 223 11.59 -10.88 -7.07
CA GLN A 223 12.15 -9.86 -6.19
C GLN A 223 13.69 -9.93 -6.11
N GLY A 224 14.28 -11.07 -6.46
CA GLY A 224 15.72 -11.31 -6.49
C GLY A 224 16.42 -10.90 -7.79
N VAL A 225 15.71 -10.48 -8.84
CA VAL A 225 16.32 -10.10 -10.11
C VAL A 225 17.19 -8.85 -9.98
N LYS A 226 18.17 -8.71 -10.86
CA LYS A 226 18.97 -7.48 -10.96
C LYS A 226 18.14 -6.35 -11.53
N THR A 227 18.27 -5.17 -10.95
CA THR A 227 17.53 -3.97 -11.38
C THR A 227 18.48 -2.86 -11.82
N LEU A 228 17.97 -2.00 -12.70
CA LEU A 228 18.60 -0.76 -13.15
C LEU A 228 18.27 0.39 -12.19
N ARG A 229 18.81 1.57 -12.48
CA ARG A 229 18.40 2.80 -11.80
C ARG A 229 16.89 3.03 -12.02
N GLY A 230 16.13 3.26 -10.94
CA GLY A 230 14.67 3.37 -10.97
C GLY A 230 13.96 2.02 -10.77
N ASP A 231 14.68 1.01 -10.27
CA ASP A 231 14.15 -0.29 -9.81
C ASP A 231 13.53 -1.15 -10.94
N ARG A 232 13.75 -0.80 -12.21
CA ARG A 232 13.31 -1.63 -13.34
C ARG A 232 14.24 -2.85 -13.45
N PRO A 233 13.70 -4.09 -13.59
CA PRO A 233 14.50 -5.27 -13.89
C PRO A 233 15.40 -5.08 -15.13
N CYS A 234 16.65 -5.57 -15.06
CA CYS A 234 17.58 -5.56 -16.21
C CYS A 234 17.02 -6.38 -17.37
N ASP A 235 16.49 -7.56 -17.03
CA ASP A 235 15.75 -8.43 -17.94
C ASP A 235 14.28 -8.33 -17.61
N ASP A 236 13.45 -8.00 -18.58
CA ASP A 236 12.02 -7.77 -18.38
C ASP A 236 11.31 -9.01 -17.83
N VAL A 237 10.66 -8.87 -16.70
CA VAL A 237 9.78 -9.88 -16.11
C VAL A 237 8.36 -9.63 -16.61
N LYS A 238 7.90 -10.47 -17.53
CA LYS A 238 6.64 -10.29 -18.24
C LYS A 238 5.48 -11.02 -17.54
N VAL A 239 4.35 -10.38 -17.44
CA VAL A 239 3.05 -11.03 -17.21
C VAL A 239 2.56 -11.55 -18.57
N ILE A 240 2.59 -12.87 -18.76
CA ILE A 240 2.19 -13.52 -20.01
C ILE A 240 0.68 -13.45 -20.14
N ALA A 241 -0.03 -13.88 -19.10
CA ALA A 241 -1.49 -13.84 -19.03
C ALA A 241 -1.96 -13.82 -17.57
N MET A 242 -3.17 -13.28 -17.34
CA MET A 242 -3.92 -13.49 -16.12
C MET A 242 -5.22 -14.23 -16.44
N THR A 243 -5.53 -15.29 -15.68
CA THR A 243 -6.74 -16.09 -15.85
C THR A 243 -7.49 -16.18 -14.52
N VAL A 244 -8.80 -15.98 -14.57
CA VAL A 244 -9.67 -16.19 -13.41
C VAL A 244 -9.91 -17.69 -13.27
N GLU A 245 -9.61 -18.22 -12.10
CA GLU A 245 -9.86 -19.63 -11.75
C GLU A 245 -11.19 -19.75 -11.00
N ALA A 246 -11.93 -20.80 -11.33
CA ALA A 246 -13.25 -21.08 -10.76
C ALA A 246 -13.18 -21.56 -9.30
#